data_ca3a70d384745d6419e484f6b90f562f
#
_entry.id   ca3a70d384745d6419e484f6b90f562f
#
_cell.length_a   1.000
_cell.length_b   1.000
_cell.length_c   1.000
_cell.angle_alpha   90.00
_cell.angle_beta   90.00
_cell.angle_gamma   90.00
#
_symmetry.space_group_name_H-M   'P 1'
#
loop_
_entity.id
_entity.type
_entity.pdbx_description
1 polymer ?
#
loop_
_entity_poly.entity_id
_entity_poly.type
_entity_poly.pdbx_seq_one_letter_code
_entity_poly.pdbx_strand_id
1 'polypeptide(L)'
;NSFVLDLTQDDWPRGSTLRKNRFPEKHLAEHGVLDWRFVGAGEWELAFDAFAQVEGRSWIGAKTDGRDAKFTRTGHGRFWRGAARDPILAGMMSAALLTIKGVPSAFSFDLDCGPTRYAIANSYDPAVARHSPGKLLAYRNLVHARGAGIRMVDWGAGDSGYKQTLGAVQGPALRDWLLVRPGVPAALARLLKGRWAASGQE
;
A
#
# COMPACT_ATOMS: atom_id res chain seq x y z
N ASN A 1 12.38 -2.78 11.98
CA ASN A 1 12.98 -2.11 10.83
C ASN A 1 11.96 -1.92 9.72
N SER A 2 12.11 -0.86 8.91
CA SER A 2 11.39 -0.72 7.64
C SER A 2 12.01 -1.61 6.55
N PHE A 3 11.34 -1.67 5.40
CA PHE A 3 11.87 -2.25 4.16
C PHE A 3 11.88 -1.17 3.09
N VAL A 4 13.03 -0.94 2.48
CA VAL A 4 13.22 0.12 1.50
C VAL A 4 13.74 -0.42 0.18
N LEU A 5 13.35 0.22 -0.93
CA LEU A 5 13.84 -0.06 -2.27
C LEU A 5 14.40 1.22 -2.88
N ASP A 6 15.65 1.18 -3.29
CA ASP A 6 16.27 2.22 -4.09
C ASP A 6 15.94 2.01 -5.57
N LEU A 7 15.16 2.93 -6.15
CA LEU A 7 14.77 2.92 -7.55
C LEU A 7 15.82 3.51 -8.48
N THR A 8 16.91 4.07 -7.95
CA THR A 8 17.98 4.70 -8.76
C THR A 8 19.01 3.71 -9.27
N GLN A 9 18.97 2.45 -8.76
CA GLN A 9 19.90 1.40 -9.19
C GLN A 9 19.84 1.19 -10.71
N ASP A 10 20.99 1.06 -11.37
CA ASP A 10 21.12 0.95 -12.82
C ASP A 10 20.42 -0.31 -13.37
N ASP A 11 20.43 -1.40 -12.62
CA ASP A 11 19.79 -2.65 -12.99
C ASP A 11 18.28 -2.70 -12.66
N TRP A 12 17.71 -1.64 -12.12
CA TRP A 12 16.28 -1.55 -11.82
C TRP A 12 15.55 -0.67 -12.87
N PRO A 13 14.40 -1.08 -13.42
CA PRO A 13 13.67 -2.33 -13.21
C PRO A 13 14.36 -3.51 -13.91
N ARG A 14 14.50 -4.61 -13.18
CA ARG A 14 15.21 -5.80 -13.70
C ARG A 14 14.49 -6.42 -14.90
N GLY A 15 15.17 -6.54 -16.01
CA GLY A 15 14.62 -7.13 -17.24
C GLY A 15 14.12 -8.56 -17.05
N SER A 16 14.76 -9.33 -16.15
CA SER A 16 14.31 -10.67 -15.77
C SER A 16 12.95 -10.65 -15.06
N THR A 17 12.68 -9.64 -14.21
CA THR A 17 11.40 -9.47 -13.52
C THR A 17 10.30 -9.07 -14.50
N LEU A 18 10.59 -8.13 -15.41
CA LEU A 18 9.66 -7.76 -16.49
C LEU A 18 9.24 -8.97 -17.33
N ARG A 19 10.22 -9.81 -17.71
CA ARG A 19 9.95 -11.03 -18.48
C ARG A 19 9.11 -12.03 -17.68
N LYS A 20 9.42 -12.25 -16.40
CA LYS A 20 8.67 -13.16 -15.53
C LYS A 20 7.23 -12.69 -15.31
N ASN A 21 6.98 -11.39 -15.26
CA ASN A 21 5.64 -10.83 -15.07
C ASN A 21 4.72 -11.04 -16.28
N ARG A 22 5.25 -11.25 -17.49
CA ARG A 22 4.45 -11.49 -18.70
C ARG A 22 3.58 -12.74 -18.60
N PHE A 23 4.08 -13.80 -17.99
CA PHE A 23 3.34 -15.05 -17.88
C PHE A 23 2.10 -14.93 -16.98
N PRO A 24 2.18 -14.50 -15.70
CA PRO A 24 1.00 -14.31 -14.88
C PRO A 24 0.05 -13.24 -15.44
N GLU A 25 0.56 -12.19 -16.10
CA GLU A 25 -0.28 -11.19 -16.74
C GLU A 25 -1.11 -11.76 -17.90
N LYS A 26 -0.51 -12.61 -18.73
CA LYS A 26 -1.24 -13.33 -19.80
C LYS A 26 -2.39 -14.15 -19.24
N HIS A 27 -2.13 -14.93 -18.17
CA HIS A 27 -3.19 -15.73 -17.55
C HIS A 27 -4.23 -14.89 -16.80
N LEU A 28 -3.81 -13.73 -16.24
CA LEU A 28 -4.76 -12.80 -15.66
C LEU A 28 -5.71 -12.24 -16.72
N ALA A 29 -5.22 -11.98 -17.93
CA ALA A 29 -6.02 -11.49 -19.06
C ALA A 29 -7.06 -12.52 -19.57
N GLU A 30 -6.91 -13.81 -19.27
CA GLU A 30 -7.94 -14.83 -19.55
C GLU A 30 -9.25 -14.59 -18.76
N HIS A 31 -9.17 -13.88 -17.63
CA HIS A 31 -10.32 -13.48 -16.83
C HIS A 31 -11.08 -12.28 -17.43
N GLY A 32 -10.51 -11.58 -18.39
CA GLY A 32 -11.11 -10.47 -19.11
C GLY A 32 -10.14 -9.32 -19.38
N VAL A 33 -10.66 -8.25 -19.95
CA VAL A 33 -9.88 -7.05 -20.29
C VAL A 33 -9.29 -6.49 -19.00
N LEU A 34 -7.95 -6.32 -19.00
CA LEU A 34 -7.21 -5.70 -17.91
C LEU A 34 -7.07 -4.20 -18.19
N ASP A 35 -7.44 -3.38 -17.23
CA ASP A 35 -7.17 -1.95 -17.25
C ASP A 35 -6.29 -1.57 -16.05
N TRP A 36 -5.14 -0.95 -16.35
CA TRP A 36 -4.14 -0.52 -15.39
C TRP A 36 -4.16 1.01 -15.33
N ARG A 37 -4.67 1.56 -14.25
CA ARG A 37 -4.85 2.99 -14.11
C ARG A 37 -4.03 3.55 -12.93
N PHE A 38 -3.39 4.69 -13.16
CA PHE A 38 -2.83 5.52 -12.10
C PHE A 38 -3.83 6.62 -11.78
N VAL A 39 -4.14 6.79 -10.49
CA VAL A 39 -5.16 7.73 -10.03
C VAL A 39 -4.59 9.14 -10.12
N GLY A 40 -5.31 10.02 -10.81
CA GLY A 40 -4.97 11.43 -10.97
C GLY A 40 -5.62 12.34 -9.91
N ALA A 41 -5.19 13.59 -9.89
CA ALA A 41 -5.82 14.61 -9.05
C ALA A 41 -7.31 14.76 -9.40
N GLY A 42 -8.16 14.82 -8.36
CA GLY A 42 -9.61 14.94 -8.52
C GLY A 42 -10.37 13.62 -8.64
N GLU A 43 -9.70 12.47 -8.73
CA GLU A 43 -10.33 11.15 -8.86
C GLU A 43 -10.42 10.39 -7.52
N TRP A 44 -9.99 10.97 -6.40
CA TRP A 44 -9.81 10.27 -5.12
C TRP A 44 -11.10 9.64 -4.57
N GLU A 45 -12.24 10.31 -4.69
CA GLU A 45 -13.51 9.75 -4.19
C GLU A 45 -13.87 8.43 -4.89
N LEU A 46 -13.78 8.40 -6.23
CA LEU A 46 -14.03 7.20 -7.02
C LEU A 46 -12.98 6.11 -6.76
N ALA A 47 -11.71 6.51 -6.61
CA ALA A 47 -10.64 5.59 -6.30
C ALA A 47 -10.84 4.93 -4.93
N PHE A 48 -11.19 5.68 -3.90
CA PHE A 48 -11.46 5.12 -2.57
C PHE A 48 -12.67 4.19 -2.55
N ASP A 49 -13.68 4.43 -3.35
CA ASP A 49 -14.80 3.50 -3.52
C ASP A 49 -14.33 2.18 -4.16
N ALA A 50 -13.47 2.25 -5.17
CA ALA A 50 -12.89 1.08 -5.80
C ALA A 50 -11.97 0.30 -4.84
N PHE A 51 -11.15 1.00 -4.05
CA PHE A 51 -10.28 0.38 -3.05
C PHE A 51 -11.09 -0.30 -1.94
N ALA A 52 -12.16 0.34 -1.46
CA ALA A 52 -13.08 -0.25 -0.47
C ALA A 52 -13.73 -1.55 -0.99
N GLN A 53 -14.08 -1.60 -2.28
CA GLN A 53 -14.61 -2.82 -2.89
C GLN A 53 -13.57 -3.96 -2.90
N VAL A 54 -12.31 -3.65 -3.22
CA VAL A 54 -11.23 -4.66 -3.19
C VAL A 54 -10.96 -5.10 -1.75
N GLU A 55 -10.86 -4.18 -0.79
CA GLU A 55 -10.66 -4.51 0.63
C GLU A 55 -11.76 -5.42 1.17
N GLY A 56 -13.03 -5.12 0.84
CA GLY A 56 -14.17 -5.93 1.28
C GLY A 56 -14.13 -7.38 0.79
N ARG A 57 -13.52 -7.65 -0.37
CA ARG A 57 -13.32 -9.01 -0.90
C ARG A 57 -12.01 -9.65 -0.49
N SER A 58 -11.05 -8.87 0.00
CA SER A 58 -9.70 -9.32 0.37
C SER A 58 -9.69 -10.07 1.71
N TRP A 59 -8.48 -10.53 2.09
CA TRP A 59 -8.27 -11.14 3.40
C TRP A 59 -8.62 -10.20 4.57
N ILE A 60 -8.55 -8.87 4.36
CA ILE A 60 -8.93 -7.88 5.36
C ILE A 60 -10.43 -8.02 5.68
N GLY A 61 -11.27 -8.03 4.65
CA GLY A 61 -12.72 -8.22 4.83
C GLY A 61 -13.10 -9.60 5.36
N ALA A 62 -12.30 -10.64 5.02
CA ALA A 62 -12.59 -12.01 5.42
C ALA A 62 -12.13 -12.36 6.87
N LYS A 63 -11.06 -11.72 7.37
CA LYS A 63 -10.40 -12.09 8.63
C LYS A 63 -10.54 -11.06 9.75
N THR A 64 -11.00 -9.86 9.43
CA THR A 64 -11.20 -8.77 10.38
C THR A 64 -12.67 -8.35 10.38
N ASP A 65 -13.10 -7.64 11.43
CA ASP A 65 -14.41 -7.02 11.48
C ASP A 65 -14.53 -5.77 10.58
N GLY A 66 -13.56 -5.58 9.67
CA GLY A 66 -13.47 -4.44 8.75
C GLY A 66 -12.92 -3.15 9.37
N ARG A 67 -12.61 -3.15 10.68
CA ARG A 67 -12.05 -1.95 11.35
C ARG A 67 -10.66 -1.60 10.85
N ASP A 68 -9.89 -2.61 10.46
CA ASP A 68 -8.54 -2.43 9.90
C ASP A 68 -8.54 -2.03 8.42
N ALA A 69 -9.70 -2.07 7.77
CA ALA A 69 -9.84 -1.61 6.40
C ALA A 69 -9.59 -0.10 6.29
N LYS A 70 -8.78 0.31 5.32
CA LYS A 70 -8.36 1.71 5.21
C LYS A 70 -9.37 2.58 4.46
N PHE A 71 -10.13 2.01 3.54
CA PHE A 71 -10.98 2.79 2.64
C PHE A 71 -12.48 2.57 2.85
N THR A 72 -12.89 1.52 3.59
CA THR A 72 -14.29 1.29 3.94
C THR A 72 -14.80 2.35 4.93
N ARG A 73 -16.11 2.55 4.97
CA ARG A 73 -16.73 3.53 5.90
C ARG A 73 -16.63 3.10 7.36
N THR A 74 -16.56 1.82 7.61
CA THR A 74 -16.39 1.24 8.95
C THR A 74 -14.95 1.29 9.46
N GLY A 75 -13.99 1.41 8.53
CA GLY A 75 -12.56 1.57 8.81
C GLY A 75 -12.12 3.04 8.74
N HIS A 76 -10.96 3.28 8.14
CA HIS A 76 -10.33 4.60 8.06
C HIS A 76 -10.77 5.44 6.84
N GLY A 77 -11.80 5.02 6.09
CA GLY A 77 -12.21 5.68 4.86
C GLY A 77 -12.62 7.14 5.03
N ARG A 78 -13.18 7.52 6.20
CA ARG A 78 -13.50 8.93 6.51
C ARG A 78 -12.24 9.79 6.62
N PHE A 79 -11.18 9.25 7.19
CA PHE A 79 -9.89 9.94 7.33
C PHE A 79 -9.29 10.23 5.94
N TRP A 80 -9.19 9.21 5.07
CA TRP A 80 -8.58 9.37 3.75
C TRP A 80 -9.39 10.30 2.84
N ARG A 81 -10.73 10.23 2.89
CA ARG A 81 -11.60 11.18 2.16
C ARG A 81 -11.45 12.61 2.69
N GLY A 82 -11.29 12.77 4.00
CA GLY A 82 -10.99 14.08 4.60
C GLY A 82 -9.63 14.61 4.14
N ALA A 83 -8.60 13.77 4.17
CA ALA A 83 -7.25 14.11 3.72
C ALA A 83 -7.19 14.48 2.22
N ALA A 84 -7.98 13.82 1.38
CA ALA A 84 -8.05 14.13 -0.05
C ALA A 84 -8.70 15.49 -0.39
N ARG A 85 -9.36 16.14 0.58
CA ARG A 85 -9.90 17.50 0.43
C ARG A 85 -8.86 18.58 0.72
N ASP A 86 -7.78 18.22 1.41
CA ASP A 86 -6.65 19.11 1.59
C ASP A 86 -5.75 19.03 0.36
N PRO A 87 -5.50 20.17 -0.35
CA PRO A 87 -4.76 20.16 -1.61
C PRO A 87 -3.30 19.71 -1.45
N ILE A 88 -2.68 19.93 -0.28
CA ILE A 88 -1.32 19.50 0.00
C ILE A 88 -1.29 17.97 0.15
N LEU A 89 -2.17 17.42 1.00
CA LEU A 89 -2.24 15.98 1.24
C LEU A 89 -2.70 15.22 -0.03
N ALA A 90 -3.68 15.77 -0.76
CA ALA A 90 -4.12 15.21 -2.04
C ALA A 90 -2.99 15.18 -3.07
N GLY A 91 -2.14 16.22 -3.09
CA GLY A 91 -0.96 16.29 -3.95
C GLY A 91 0.15 15.30 -3.58
N MET A 92 0.16 14.80 -2.35
CA MET A 92 1.08 13.74 -1.90
C MET A 92 0.53 12.33 -2.19
N MET A 93 -0.76 12.18 -2.43
CA MET A 93 -1.37 10.88 -2.67
C MET A 93 -1.02 10.35 -4.06
N SER A 94 -0.71 9.07 -4.12
CA SER A 94 -0.45 8.33 -5.35
C SER A 94 -1.10 6.95 -5.26
N ALA A 95 -1.70 6.49 -6.34
CA ALA A 95 -2.27 5.16 -6.35
C ALA A 95 -2.30 4.54 -7.74
N ALA A 96 -2.31 3.21 -7.75
CA ALA A 96 -2.54 2.40 -8.93
C ALA A 96 -3.74 1.47 -8.69
N LEU A 97 -4.57 1.30 -9.70
CA LEU A 97 -5.75 0.43 -9.70
C LEU A 97 -5.68 -0.52 -10.89
N LEU A 98 -5.95 -1.78 -10.65
CA LEU A 98 -6.23 -2.77 -11.68
C LEU A 98 -7.71 -3.10 -11.67
N THR A 99 -8.37 -3.00 -12.83
CA THR A 99 -9.69 -3.57 -13.04
C THR A 99 -9.62 -4.73 -14.01
N ILE A 100 -10.52 -5.71 -13.83
CA ILE A 100 -10.71 -6.85 -14.74
C ILE A 100 -12.18 -6.81 -15.19
N LYS A 101 -12.45 -6.65 -16.49
CA LYS A 101 -13.81 -6.41 -17.01
C LYS A 101 -14.53 -5.23 -16.32
N GLY A 102 -13.78 -4.18 -15.99
CA GLY A 102 -14.30 -3.01 -15.28
C GLY A 102 -14.51 -3.21 -13.77
N VAL A 103 -14.22 -4.39 -13.20
CA VAL A 103 -14.36 -4.67 -11.77
C VAL A 103 -13.02 -4.40 -11.07
N PRO A 104 -12.96 -3.53 -10.03
CA PRO A 104 -11.75 -3.31 -9.24
C PRO A 104 -11.21 -4.62 -8.68
N SER A 105 -9.95 -4.95 -8.95
CA SER A 105 -9.39 -6.27 -8.63
C SER A 105 -8.09 -6.21 -7.83
N ALA A 106 -7.34 -5.12 -7.92
CA ALA A 106 -6.19 -4.85 -7.05
C ALA A 106 -5.93 -3.36 -6.98
N PHE A 107 -5.37 -2.88 -5.88
CA PHE A 107 -4.91 -1.51 -5.74
C PHE A 107 -3.59 -1.43 -4.96
N SER A 108 -2.84 -0.34 -5.18
CA SER A 108 -1.77 0.17 -4.33
C SER A 108 -2.06 1.63 -4.04
N PHE A 109 -1.93 2.04 -2.79
CA PHE A 109 -2.10 3.41 -2.35
C PHE A 109 -0.89 3.84 -1.53
N ASP A 110 -0.32 4.96 -1.88
CA ASP A 110 0.97 5.45 -1.39
C ASP A 110 0.88 6.96 -1.09
N LEU A 111 1.86 7.46 -0.34
CA LEU A 111 2.11 8.89 -0.15
C LEU A 111 3.50 9.24 -0.66
N ASP A 112 3.59 10.23 -1.54
CA ASP A 112 4.84 10.74 -2.08
C ASP A 112 5.26 12.00 -1.29
N CYS A 113 6.46 11.96 -0.67
CA CYS A 113 7.05 13.08 0.05
C CYS A 113 8.46 13.33 -0.50
N GLY A 114 8.60 14.39 -1.30
CA GLY A 114 9.82 14.62 -2.05
C GLY A 114 10.17 13.42 -2.93
N PRO A 115 11.42 12.92 -2.88
CA PRO A 115 11.84 11.77 -3.70
C PRO A 115 11.45 10.40 -3.11
N THR A 116 10.71 10.37 -2.00
CA THR A 116 10.37 9.14 -1.27
C THR A 116 8.89 8.84 -1.37
N ARG A 117 8.54 7.61 -1.75
CA ARG A 117 7.20 7.03 -1.70
C ARG A 117 7.04 6.17 -0.48
N TYR A 118 6.02 6.43 0.31
CA TYR A 118 5.63 5.62 1.47
C TYR A 118 4.43 4.75 1.08
N ALA A 119 4.61 3.44 1.09
CA ALA A 119 3.52 2.50 0.80
C ALA A 119 2.58 2.39 2.00
N ILE A 120 1.33 2.78 1.80
CA ILE A 120 0.32 2.86 2.88
C ILE A 120 -0.58 1.63 2.88
N ALA A 121 -1.05 1.23 1.69
CA ALA A 121 -1.96 0.10 1.57
C ALA A 121 -1.85 -0.54 0.18
N ASN A 122 -1.97 -1.86 0.16
CA ASN A 122 -2.21 -2.61 -1.07
C ASN A 122 -3.14 -3.79 -0.76
N SER A 123 -3.94 -4.16 -1.72
CA SER A 123 -4.80 -5.33 -1.61
C SER A 123 -5.20 -5.84 -2.99
N TYR A 124 -5.70 -7.06 -3.05
CA TYR A 124 -6.20 -7.67 -4.27
C TYR A 124 -7.34 -8.64 -3.97
N ASP A 125 -8.13 -8.93 -4.99
CA ASP A 125 -9.22 -9.90 -4.95
C ASP A 125 -8.64 -11.34 -4.92
N PRO A 126 -8.92 -12.14 -3.89
CA PRO A 126 -8.45 -13.52 -3.78
C PRO A 126 -8.87 -14.43 -4.93
N ALA A 127 -9.97 -14.13 -5.61
CA ALA A 127 -10.45 -14.92 -6.75
C ALA A 127 -9.42 -15.04 -7.89
N VAL A 128 -8.52 -14.06 -8.00
CA VAL A 128 -7.45 -14.03 -9.03
C VAL A 128 -6.04 -14.14 -8.42
N ALA A 129 -5.93 -14.50 -7.14
CA ALA A 129 -4.66 -14.56 -6.40
C ALA A 129 -3.57 -15.41 -7.07
N ARG A 130 -3.96 -16.54 -7.71
CA ARG A 130 -3.03 -17.45 -8.42
C ARG A 130 -2.21 -16.78 -9.52
N HIS A 131 -2.69 -15.64 -10.05
CA HIS A 131 -2.04 -14.86 -11.10
C HIS A 131 -1.27 -13.65 -10.55
N SER A 132 -1.13 -13.54 -9.23
CA SER A 132 -0.33 -12.52 -8.54
C SER A 132 -0.69 -11.07 -8.94
N PRO A 133 -1.98 -10.66 -8.98
CA PRO A 133 -2.38 -9.33 -9.45
C PRO A 133 -1.76 -8.21 -8.62
N GLY A 134 -1.65 -8.39 -7.29
CA GLY A 134 -1.01 -7.43 -6.41
C GLY A 134 0.48 -7.21 -6.73
N LYS A 135 1.21 -8.28 -7.05
CA LYS A 135 2.62 -8.18 -7.45
C LYS A 135 2.78 -7.47 -8.79
N LEU A 136 1.94 -7.81 -9.76
CA LEU A 136 1.95 -7.18 -11.09
C LEU A 136 1.67 -5.69 -10.97
N LEU A 137 0.64 -5.32 -10.19
CA LEU A 137 0.28 -3.93 -9.96
C LEU A 137 1.38 -3.17 -9.21
N ALA A 138 1.91 -3.74 -8.12
CA ALA A 138 3.00 -3.14 -7.36
C ALA A 138 4.21 -2.85 -8.24
N TYR A 139 4.60 -3.78 -9.10
CA TYR A 139 5.73 -3.57 -10.00
C TYR A 139 5.47 -2.44 -11.02
N ARG A 140 4.28 -2.38 -11.62
CA ARG A 140 3.88 -1.27 -12.51
C ARG A 140 3.86 0.06 -11.78
N ASN A 141 3.36 0.08 -10.55
CA ASN A 141 3.36 1.27 -9.70
C ASN A 141 4.78 1.76 -9.38
N LEU A 142 5.72 0.87 -9.13
CA LEU A 142 7.13 1.20 -8.92
C LEU A 142 7.78 1.79 -10.18
N VAL A 143 7.51 1.20 -11.35
CA VAL A 143 8.02 1.73 -12.63
C VAL A 143 7.48 3.14 -12.90
N HIS A 144 6.19 3.34 -12.66
CA HIS A 144 5.55 4.65 -12.76
C HIS A 144 6.16 5.66 -11.78
N ALA A 145 6.35 5.26 -10.52
CA ALA A 145 6.97 6.08 -9.48
C ALA A 145 8.38 6.56 -9.89
N ARG A 146 9.22 5.66 -10.41
CA ARG A 146 10.55 6.02 -10.93
C ARG A 146 10.44 7.06 -12.05
N GLY A 147 9.52 6.87 -12.98
CA GLY A 147 9.27 7.82 -14.07
C GLY A 147 8.78 9.19 -13.59
N ALA A 148 8.09 9.23 -12.46
CA ALA A 148 7.65 10.46 -11.78
C ALA A 148 8.73 11.10 -10.88
N GLY A 149 9.96 10.57 -10.85
CA GLY A 149 11.09 11.14 -10.09
C GLY A 149 11.23 10.60 -8.66
N ILE A 150 10.44 9.60 -8.26
CA ILE A 150 10.64 8.90 -6.98
C ILE A 150 11.93 8.09 -7.04
N ARG A 151 12.75 8.23 -6.02
CA ARG A 151 14.05 7.56 -5.90
C ARG A 151 14.06 6.44 -4.87
N MET A 152 13.22 6.55 -3.85
CA MET A 152 13.15 5.61 -2.74
C MET A 152 11.70 5.20 -2.49
N VAL A 153 11.48 3.93 -2.19
CA VAL A 153 10.19 3.44 -1.69
C VAL A 153 10.39 2.84 -0.30
N ASP A 154 9.59 3.27 0.68
CA ASP A 154 9.54 2.71 2.03
C ASP A 154 8.21 1.97 2.23
N TRP A 155 8.29 0.67 2.46
CA TRP A 155 7.13 -0.19 2.76
C TRP A 155 6.80 -0.31 4.25
N GLY A 156 7.45 0.48 5.10
CA GLY A 156 7.23 0.40 6.55
C GLY A 156 7.67 -0.94 7.15
N ALA A 157 7.17 -1.19 8.36
CA ALA A 157 7.47 -2.41 9.11
C ALA A 157 6.87 -3.68 8.52
N GLY A 158 7.34 -4.81 9.03
CA GLY A 158 6.84 -6.15 8.70
C GLY A 158 7.43 -6.71 7.41
N ASP A 159 7.82 -7.98 7.48
CA ASP A 159 8.29 -8.75 6.33
C ASP A 159 7.21 -9.75 5.92
N SER A 160 6.57 -9.46 4.78
CA SER A 160 5.60 -10.37 4.16
C SER A 160 6.21 -11.16 2.99
N GLY A 161 7.55 -11.17 2.87
CA GLY A 161 8.31 -11.90 1.86
C GLY A 161 8.25 -11.29 0.44
N TYR A 162 7.15 -10.64 0.06
CA TYR A 162 7.03 -10.05 -1.27
C TYR A 162 7.92 -8.82 -1.48
N LYS A 163 8.20 -8.07 -0.42
CA LYS A 163 9.03 -6.86 -0.48
C LYS A 163 10.43 -7.18 -0.98
N GLN A 164 11.04 -8.22 -0.44
CA GLN A 164 12.36 -8.71 -0.87
C GLN A 164 12.34 -9.25 -2.30
N THR A 165 11.24 -9.89 -2.73
CA THR A 165 11.12 -10.35 -4.13
C THR A 165 11.04 -9.19 -5.13
N LEU A 166 10.66 -7.99 -4.69
CA LEU A 166 10.70 -6.75 -5.47
C LEU A 166 12.06 -6.04 -5.39
N GLY A 167 12.98 -6.51 -4.54
CA GLY A 167 14.32 -5.97 -4.38
C GLY A 167 14.50 -5.10 -3.15
N ALA A 168 13.52 -5.05 -2.24
CA ALA A 168 13.66 -4.29 -1.01
C ALA A 168 14.71 -4.90 -0.09
N VAL A 169 15.42 -4.04 0.60
CA VAL A 169 16.38 -4.37 1.65
C VAL A 169 15.89 -3.82 2.99
N GLN A 170 16.47 -4.33 4.07
CA GLN A 170 16.19 -3.81 5.40
C GLN A 170 16.65 -2.35 5.52
N GLY A 171 15.72 -1.48 5.87
CA GLY A 171 15.93 -0.05 6.05
C GLY A 171 16.13 0.34 7.52
N PRO A 172 15.93 1.63 7.85
CA PRO A 172 16.10 2.14 9.20
C PRO A 172 15.16 1.48 10.21
N ALA A 173 15.57 1.49 11.47
CA ALA A 173 14.73 1.06 12.58
C ALA A 173 13.55 2.01 12.76
N LEU A 174 12.35 1.46 12.80
CA LEU A 174 11.15 2.22 13.16
C LEU A 174 11.00 2.27 14.69
N ARG A 175 10.47 3.38 15.17
CA ARG A 175 10.15 3.59 16.58
C ARG A 175 8.74 4.12 16.69
N ASP A 176 7.94 3.47 17.52
CA ASP A 176 6.62 3.95 17.86
C ASP A 176 6.70 4.96 19.01
N TRP A 177 5.98 6.06 18.87
CA TRP A 177 5.92 7.11 19.86
C TRP A 177 4.47 7.31 20.31
N LEU A 178 4.23 7.18 21.60
CA LEU A 178 2.96 7.52 22.21
C LEU A 178 3.04 8.91 22.84
N LEU A 179 2.34 9.88 22.27
CA LEU A 179 2.23 11.22 22.81
C LEU A 179 0.98 11.29 23.70
N VAL A 180 1.16 11.54 24.97
CA VAL A 180 0.08 11.60 25.96
C VAL A 180 0.05 12.98 26.61
N ARG A 181 -1.16 13.53 26.79
CA ARG A 181 -1.31 14.79 27.53
C ARG A 181 -0.74 14.66 28.94
N PRO A 182 -0.09 15.70 29.49
CA PRO A 182 0.36 15.73 30.87
C PRO A 182 -0.79 15.46 31.88
N GLY A 183 -0.47 14.99 33.06
CA GLY A 183 -1.44 14.68 34.13
C GLY A 183 -1.77 13.20 34.26
N VAL A 184 -2.99 12.87 34.66
CA VAL A 184 -3.45 11.49 34.89
C VAL A 184 -3.21 10.55 33.70
N PRO A 185 -3.48 10.96 32.42
CA PRO A 185 -3.20 10.10 31.27
C PRO A 185 -1.73 9.72 31.15
N ALA A 186 -0.80 10.66 31.45
CA ALA A 186 0.63 10.39 31.39
C ALA A 186 1.08 9.44 32.51
N ALA A 187 0.51 9.55 33.70
CA ALA A 187 0.79 8.62 34.79
C ALA A 187 0.32 7.20 34.45
N LEU A 188 -0.90 7.04 33.91
CA LEU A 188 -1.41 5.74 33.44
C LEU A 188 -0.58 5.16 32.31
N ALA A 189 -0.17 5.97 31.32
CA ALA A 189 0.68 5.53 30.23
C ALA A 189 2.04 5.01 30.73
N ARG A 190 2.63 5.65 31.76
CA ARG A 190 3.88 5.17 32.39
C ARG A 190 3.71 3.82 33.07
N LEU A 191 2.59 3.59 33.74
CA LEU A 191 2.29 2.31 34.39
C LEU A 191 2.09 1.19 33.36
N LEU A 192 1.49 1.51 32.21
CA LEU A 192 1.21 0.54 31.12
C LEU A 192 2.40 0.35 30.15
N LYS A 193 3.47 1.17 30.27
CA LYS A 193 4.61 1.12 29.38
C LYS A 193 5.22 -0.28 29.22
N GLY A 194 5.34 -1.04 30.28
CA GLY A 194 5.90 -2.39 30.24
C GLY A 194 5.02 -3.37 29.44
N ARG A 195 3.70 -3.26 29.54
CA ARG A 195 2.76 -4.09 28.76
C ARG A 195 2.77 -3.73 27.29
N TRP A 196 2.86 -2.44 26.96
CA TRP A 196 2.93 -1.98 25.58
C TRP A 196 4.23 -2.38 24.89
N ALA A 197 5.37 -2.26 25.58
CA ALA A 197 6.66 -2.72 25.07
C ALA A 197 6.69 -4.23 24.79
N ALA A 198 5.96 -5.02 25.56
CA ALA A 198 5.84 -6.47 25.37
C ALA A 198 4.92 -6.86 24.18
N SER A 199 3.88 -6.05 23.88
CA SER A 199 2.96 -6.33 22.77
C SER A 199 3.50 -5.95 21.37
N GLY A 200 4.58 -5.20 21.31
CA GLY A 200 5.22 -4.79 20.04
C GLY A 200 6.36 -5.72 19.58
N GLN A 201 6.51 -6.88 20.20
CA GLN A 201 7.56 -7.87 19.84
C GLN A 201 7.03 -9.10 19.10
N GLU A 202 5.75 -9.11 18.67
CA GLU A 202 5.18 -10.18 17.85
C GLU A 202 5.14 -9.82 16.35
#